data_4443594b38d11cac4e19547915301d04
#
_entry.id   4443594b38d11cac4e19547915301d04
#
_cell.length_a   1.000
_cell.length_b   1.000
_cell.length_c   1.000
_cell.angle_alpha   90.00
_cell.angle_beta   90.00
_cell.angle_gamma   90.00
#
_symmetry.space_group_name_H-M   'P 1'
#
loop_
_entity.id
_entity.type
_entity.pdbx_description
1 polymer ?
#
loop_
_entity_poly.entity_id
_entity_poly.type
_entity_poly.pdbx_seq_one_letter_code
_entity_poly.pdbx_strand_id
1 'polypeptide(L)'
;MLTGLAVMTANFAVKNYFALNLGHNATVIIELAIGMAIGMAAQTARRAHDELQRAARLTAAAQERDRLARQVHDGAIQVLALVAKKGHEIGGATTELADLASEQERALRRWLACTDIDRDADGDTVDLRTLLRRRESDRVSISLPGTPVRLGRWAATELDAAVGNALDNVVAHAGPGAHAFVLVEDLGDSVLVSVRDDGVGIAAGRVEEAARQGRLGISQSIVGRLASLGGTAELHSEPGAGTEWELCVPRREGRDDG
;
A
#
# COMPACT_ATOMS: atom_id res chain seq x y z
N MET A 1 -38.27 -62.66 65.26
CA MET A 1 -37.17 -63.20 64.41
C MET A 1 -37.51 -63.24 62.94
N LEU A 2 -38.71 -63.54 62.50
CA LEU A 2 -39.11 -63.59 61.08
C LEU A 2 -39.08 -62.24 60.36
N THR A 3 -39.35 -61.13 61.03
CA THR A 3 -39.38 -59.79 60.44
C THR A 3 -37.95 -59.26 60.12
N GLY A 4 -36.96 -59.62 60.90
CA GLY A 4 -35.59 -59.21 60.65
C GLY A 4 -34.97 -59.87 59.39
N LEU A 5 -35.31 -61.15 59.19
CA LEU A 5 -34.83 -61.91 58.02
C LEU A 5 -35.43 -61.38 56.73
N ALA A 6 -36.75 -61.06 56.74
CA ALA A 6 -37.42 -60.46 55.54
C ALA A 6 -36.88 -59.13 55.16
N VAL A 7 -36.55 -58.26 56.13
CA VAL A 7 -35.92 -56.95 55.83
C VAL A 7 -34.52 -57.15 55.33
N MET A 8 -33.76 -58.12 55.85
CA MET A 8 -32.38 -58.36 55.40
C MET A 8 -32.31 -58.95 53.98
N THR A 9 -33.26 -59.89 53.67
CA THR A 9 -33.37 -60.45 52.31
C THR A 9 -33.88 -59.43 51.28
N ALA A 10 -34.80 -58.54 51.62
CA ALA A 10 -35.25 -57.47 50.78
C ALA A 10 -34.13 -56.43 50.52
N ASN A 11 -33.38 -56.08 51.57
CA ASN A 11 -32.25 -55.14 51.41
C ASN A 11 -31.09 -55.75 50.61
N PHE A 12 -30.86 -57.08 50.74
CA PHE A 12 -29.88 -57.79 49.93
C PHE A 12 -30.30 -57.87 48.43
N ALA A 13 -31.58 -58.17 48.19
CA ALA A 13 -32.14 -58.21 46.83
C ALA A 13 -32.14 -56.86 46.18
N VAL A 14 -32.49 -55.79 46.90
CA VAL A 14 -32.46 -54.41 46.39
C VAL A 14 -31.00 -53.97 46.10
N LYS A 15 -30.08 -54.29 47.03
CA LYS A 15 -28.65 -53.95 46.82
C LYS A 15 -28.05 -54.70 45.60
N ASN A 16 -28.34 -55.99 45.47
CA ASN A 16 -27.86 -56.77 44.35
C ASN A 16 -28.51 -56.32 43.02
N TYR A 17 -29.82 -56.02 43.01
CA TYR A 17 -30.51 -55.48 41.85
C TYR A 17 -29.93 -54.13 41.45
N PHE A 18 -29.66 -53.24 42.43
CA PHE A 18 -29.00 -51.94 42.15
C PHE A 18 -27.56 -52.12 41.68
N ALA A 19 -26.81 -53.04 42.29
CA ALA A 19 -25.41 -53.27 41.88
C ALA A 19 -25.28 -53.90 40.49
N LEU A 20 -26.14 -54.85 40.14
CA LEU A 20 -26.20 -55.46 38.81
C LEU A 20 -26.71 -54.47 37.72
N ASN A 21 -27.68 -53.63 38.07
CA ASN A 21 -28.13 -52.58 37.14
C ASN A 21 -27.16 -51.38 37.05
N LEU A 22 -26.42 -51.08 38.11
CA LEU A 22 -25.47 -49.96 38.10
C LEU A 22 -24.35 -50.18 37.07
N GLY A 23 -23.82 -51.42 37.00
CA GLY A 23 -22.82 -51.76 35.99
C GLY A 23 -23.33 -51.66 34.56
N HIS A 24 -24.56 -52.18 34.33
CA HIS A 24 -25.20 -52.12 33.00
C HIS A 24 -25.54 -50.68 32.61
N ASN A 25 -26.08 -49.88 33.52
CA ASN A 25 -26.39 -48.48 33.31
C ASN A 25 -25.13 -47.63 33.08
N ALA A 26 -24.04 -47.91 33.81
CA ALA A 26 -22.76 -47.25 33.64
C ALA A 26 -22.18 -47.49 32.25
N THR A 27 -22.27 -48.74 31.75
CA THR A 27 -21.81 -49.05 30.36
C THR A 27 -22.59 -48.28 29.32
N VAL A 28 -23.92 -48.24 29.43
CA VAL A 28 -24.80 -47.50 28.50
C VAL A 28 -24.49 -45.99 28.56
N ILE A 29 -24.27 -45.43 29.75
CA ILE A 29 -23.93 -44.01 29.89
C ILE A 29 -22.58 -43.73 29.25
N ILE A 30 -21.59 -44.60 29.42
CA ILE A 30 -20.26 -44.44 28.83
C ILE A 30 -20.34 -44.53 27.28
N GLU A 31 -21.08 -45.51 26.76
CA GLU A 31 -21.28 -45.63 25.30
C GLU A 31 -21.99 -44.41 24.71
N LEU A 32 -23.03 -43.91 25.39
CA LEU A 32 -23.74 -42.69 24.97
C LEU A 32 -22.82 -41.46 25.04
N ALA A 33 -22.01 -41.32 26.10
CA ALA A 33 -21.07 -40.23 26.24
C ALA A 33 -19.98 -40.26 25.16
N ILE A 34 -19.44 -41.44 24.84
CA ILE A 34 -18.47 -41.62 23.77
C ILE A 34 -19.12 -41.30 22.41
N GLY A 35 -20.29 -41.80 22.15
CA GLY A 35 -21.03 -41.50 20.91
C GLY A 35 -21.33 -40.01 20.75
N MET A 36 -21.73 -39.35 21.84
CA MET A 36 -21.95 -37.91 21.85
C MET A 36 -20.63 -37.12 21.64
N ALA A 37 -19.54 -37.51 22.28
CA ALA A 37 -18.23 -36.88 22.09
C ALA A 37 -17.72 -37.02 20.67
N ILE A 38 -17.84 -38.20 20.09
CA ILE A 38 -17.47 -38.44 18.68
C ILE A 38 -18.37 -37.62 17.74
N GLY A 39 -19.68 -37.57 18.00
CA GLY A 39 -20.63 -36.76 17.23
C GLY A 39 -20.34 -35.28 17.28
N MET A 40 -20.03 -34.74 18.44
CA MET A 40 -19.63 -33.34 18.61
C MET A 40 -18.29 -33.06 17.94
N ALA A 41 -17.29 -33.92 18.07
CA ALA A 41 -15.99 -33.77 17.42
C ALA A 41 -16.14 -33.80 15.89
N ALA A 42 -16.94 -34.71 15.36
CA ALA A 42 -17.23 -34.77 13.93
C ALA A 42 -17.98 -33.52 13.42
N GLN A 43 -18.90 -32.99 14.23
CA GLN A 43 -19.66 -31.79 13.89
C GLN A 43 -18.80 -30.53 13.93
N THR A 44 -17.92 -30.38 14.93
CA THR A 44 -16.96 -29.28 14.99
C THR A 44 -15.95 -29.34 13.87
N ALA A 45 -15.44 -30.52 13.54
CA ALA A 45 -14.52 -30.71 12.42
C ALA A 45 -15.17 -30.34 11.06
N ARG A 46 -16.44 -30.74 10.85
CA ARG A 46 -17.19 -30.36 9.63
C ARG A 46 -17.41 -28.84 9.54
N ARG A 47 -17.80 -28.20 10.66
CA ARG A 47 -17.98 -26.74 10.69
C ARG A 47 -16.69 -26.00 10.38
N ALA A 48 -15.59 -26.39 11.02
CA ALA A 48 -14.26 -25.80 10.75
C ALA A 48 -13.85 -26.00 9.29
N HIS A 49 -14.10 -27.17 8.70
CA HIS A 49 -13.82 -27.45 7.31
C HIS A 49 -14.65 -26.58 6.35
N ASP A 50 -15.95 -26.42 6.64
CA ASP A 50 -16.84 -25.58 5.85
C ASP A 50 -16.46 -24.09 5.93
N GLU A 51 -16.04 -23.62 7.09
CA GLU A 51 -15.55 -22.25 7.29
C GLU A 51 -14.25 -22.00 6.51
N LEU A 52 -13.28 -22.92 6.60
CA LEU A 52 -12.05 -22.85 5.82
C LEU A 52 -12.30 -22.86 4.32
N GLN A 53 -13.22 -23.70 3.83
CA GLN A 53 -13.58 -23.71 2.42
C GLN A 53 -14.26 -22.41 1.96
N ARG A 54 -15.12 -21.82 2.80
CA ARG A 54 -15.75 -20.52 2.50
C ARG A 54 -14.70 -19.41 2.44
N ALA A 55 -13.81 -19.35 3.43
CA ALA A 55 -12.72 -18.39 3.44
C ALA A 55 -11.80 -18.54 2.21
N ALA A 56 -11.42 -19.76 1.87
CA ALA A 56 -10.60 -20.04 0.69
C ALA A 56 -11.28 -19.62 -0.62
N ARG A 57 -12.60 -19.86 -0.76
CA ARG A 57 -13.36 -19.42 -1.95
C ARG A 57 -13.45 -17.90 -2.06
N LEU A 58 -13.67 -17.20 -0.95
CA LEU A 58 -13.70 -15.73 -0.92
C LEU A 58 -12.34 -15.14 -1.29
N THR A 59 -11.27 -15.70 -0.75
CA THR A 59 -9.89 -15.28 -1.07
C THR A 59 -9.56 -15.53 -2.54
N ALA A 60 -9.92 -16.72 -3.07
CA ALA A 60 -9.68 -17.04 -4.48
C ALA A 60 -10.50 -16.12 -5.43
N ALA A 61 -11.76 -15.82 -5.09
CA ALA A 61 -12.59 -14.91 -5.87
C ALA A 61 -12.05 -13.47 -5.85
N ALA A 62 -11.55 -13.00 -4.70
CA ALA A 62 -10.89 -11.69 -4.58
C ALA A 62 -9.60 -11.64 -5.42
N GLN A 63 -8.75 -12.67 -5.35
CA GLN A 63 -7.52 -12.75 -6.13
C GLN A 63 -7.78 -12.78 -7.64
N GLU A 64 -8.80 -13.52 -8.09
CA GLU A 64 -9.15 -13.58 -9.52
C GLU A 64 -9.71 -12.25 -10.02
N ARG A 65 -10.56 -11.58 -9.22
CA ARG A 65 -11.05 -10.23 -9.53
C ARG A 65 -9.90 -9.24 -9.69
N ASP A 66 -8.93 -9.29 -8.79
CA ASP A 66 -7.76 -8.43 -8.84
C ASP A 66 -6.84 -8.74 -10.03
N ARG A 67 -6.70 -10.02 -10.38
CA ARG A 67 -5.96 -10.43 -11.57
C ARG A 67 -6.62 -9.92 -12.85
N LEU A 68 -7.94 -10.07 -12.96
CA LEU A 68 -8.70 -9.57 -14.11
C LEU A 68 -8.64 -8.04 -14.20
N ALA A 69 -8.76 -7.33 -13.06
CA ALA A 69 -8.63 -5.89 -13.02
C ALA A 69 -7.27 -5.44 -13.56
N ARG A 70 -6.17 -6.05 -13.12
CA ARG A 70 -4.82 -5.76 -13.65
C ARG A 70 -4.71 -6.05 -15.14
N GLN A 71 -5.21 -7.17 -15.61
CA GLN A 71 -5.15 -7.54 -17.03
C GLN A 71 -5.93 -6.56 -17.94
N VAL A 72 -7.10 -6.10 -17.49
CA VAL A 72 -7.90 -5.07 -18.20
C VAL A 72 -7.16 -3.73 -18.20
N HIS A 73 -6.57 -3.34 -17.06
CA HIS A 73 -5.85 -2.08 -16.95
C HIS A 73 -4.56 -2.06 -17.79
N ASP A 74 -3.80 -3.17 -17.80
CA ASP A 74 -2.60 -3.29 -18.64
C ASP A 74 -2.96 -3.17 -20.13
N GLY A 75 -4.07 -3.78 -20.54
CA GLY A 75 -4.60 -3.63 -21.89
C GLY A 75 -5.00 -2.18 -22.20
N ALA A 76 -5.70 -1.51 -21.29
CA ALA A 76 -6.09 -0.10 -21.45
C ALA A 76 -4.87 0.84 -21.55
N ILE A 77 -3.87 0.63 -20.69
CA ILE A 77 -2.62 1.40 -20.73
C ILE A 77 -1.91 1.23 -22.07
N GLN A 78 -1.82 -0.01 -22.58
CA GLN A 78 -1.18 -0.26 -23.88
C GLN A 78 -1.91 0.42 -25.04
N VAL A 79 -3.25 0.42 -25.04
CA VAL A 79 -4.06 1.09 -26.06
C VAL A 79 -3.88 2.60 -25.99
N LEU A 80 -3.92 3.21 -24.79
CA LEU A 80 -3.72 4.64 -24.60
C LEU A 80 -2.31 5.07 -25.03
N ALA A 81 -1.28 4.31 -24.70
CA ALA A 81 0.10 4.55 -25.13
C ALA A 81 0.24 4.48 -26.68
N LEU A 82 -0.45 3.52 -27.30
CA LEU A 82 -0.46 3.41 -28.78
C LEU A 82 -1.17 4.59 -29.43
N VAL A 83 -2.32 5.02 -28.89
CA VAL A 83 -3.08 6.19 -29.38
C VAL A 83 -2.24 7.45 -29.23
N ALA A 84 -1.61 7.66 -28.07
CA ALA A 84 -0.72 8.78 -27.81
C ALA A 84 0.43 8.82 -28.83
N LYS A 85 1.14 7.69 -29.02
CA LYS A 85 2.25 7.57 -29.97
C LYS A 85 1.81 7.86 -31.41
N LYS A 86 0.74 7.21 -31.87
CA LYS A 86 0.24 7.37 -33.23
C LYS A 86 -0.32 8.76 -33.47
N GLY A 87 -1.00 9.36 -32.51
CA GLY A 87 -1.52 10.72 -32.62
C GLY A 87 -0.41 11.75 -32.77
N HIS A 88 0.72 11.61 -32.06
CA HIS A 88 1.89 12.46 -32.23
C HIS A 88 2.62 12.22 -33.57
N GLU A 89 2.68 10.96 -34.06
CA GLU A 89 3.27 10.66 -35.38
C GLU A 89 2.48 11.28 -36.53
N ILE A 90 1.14 11.36 -36.45
CA ILE A 90 0.28 11.95 -37.49
C ILE A 90 0.31 13.48 -37.41
N GLY A 91 0.38 14.07 -36.22
CA GLY A 91 0.43 15.52 -36.00
C GLY A 91 -0.88 16.24 -36.29
N GLY A 92 -0.86 17.59 -36.28
CA GLY A 92 -2.03 18.41 -36.57
C GLY A 92 -3.15 18.26 -35.51
N ALA A 93 -4.39 18.10 -35.96
CA ALA A 93 -5.55 17.99 -35.06
C ALA A 93 -5.56 16.75 -34.14
N THR A 94 -4.71 15.74 -34.41
CA THR A 94 -4.61 14.53 -33.60
C THR A 94 -3.66 14.68 -32.41
N THR A 95 -2.86 15.74 -32.34
CA THR A 95 -1.91 16.01 -31.27
C THR A 95 -2.65 16.23 -29.95
N GLU A 96 -3.74 16.97 -29.96
CA GLU A 96 -4.58 17.21 -28.77
C GLU A 96 -5.16 15.89 -28.21
N LEU A 97 -5.58 14.99 -29.07
CA LEU A 97 -6.07 13.65 -28.69
C LEU A 97 -4.94 12.78 -28.14
N ALA A 98 -3.73 12.91 -28.69
CA ALA A 98 -2.55 12.20 -28.21
C ALA A 98 -2.09 12.69 -26.83
N ASP A 99 -2.17 14.00 -26.58
CA ASP A 99 -1.89 14.59 -25.27
C ASP A 99 -2.88 14.11 -24.22
N LEU A 100 -4.18 14.10 -24.54
CA LEU A 100 -5.23 13.57 -23.67
C LEU A 100 -5.03 12.08 -23.38
N ALA A 101 -4.68 11.26 -24.37
CA ALA A 101 -4.41 9.85 -24.20
C ALA A 101 -3.20 9.62 -23.30
N SER A 102 -2.14 10.43 -23.42
CA SER A 102 -0.96 10.40 -22.56
C SER A 102 -1.27 10.80 -21.11
N GLU A 103 -2.17 11.74 -20.92
CA GLU A 103 -2.63 12.17 -19.60
C GLU A 103 -3.46 11.07 -18.92
N GLN A 104 -4.38 10.44 -19.64
CA GLN A 104 -5.19 9.32 -19.14
C GLN A 104 -4.32 8.09 -18.84
N GLU A 105 -3.34 7.77 -19.67
CA GLU A 105 -2.37 6.70 -19.39
C GLU A 105 -1.64 6.94 -18.06
N ARG A 106 -1.12 8.17 -17.87
CA ARG A 106 -0.43 8.55 -16.63
C ARG A 106 -1.35 8.51 -15.41
N ALA A 107 -2.60 8.96 -15.55
CA ALA A 107 -3.61 8.89 -14.47
C ALA A 107 -3.93 7.44 -14.08
N LEU A 108 -4.08 6.56 -15.08
CA LEU A 108 -4.38 5.14 -14.86
C LEU A 108 -3.20 4.41 -14.20
N ARG A 109 -1.97 4.69 -14.61
CA ARG A 109 -0.76 4.16 -13.94
C ARG A 109 -0.66 4.60 -12.48
N ARG A 110 -0.97 5.87 -12.18
CA ARG A 110 -1.02 6.38 -10.80
C ARG A 110 -2.08 5.65 -9.97
N TRP A 111 -3.29 5.47 -10.53
CA TRP A 111 -4.37 4.77 -9.83
C TRP A 111 -4.02 3.31 -9.53
N LEU A 112 -3.39 2.60 -10.46
CA LEU A 112 -2.89 1.23 -10.25
C LEU A 112 -1.84 1.16 -9.16
N ALA A 113 -0.86 2.07 -9.18
CA ALA A 113 0.12 2.18 -8.12
C ALA A 113 -0.54 2.39 -6.74
N CYS A 114 -1.60 3.21 -6.65
CA CYS A 114 -2.36 3.38 -5.41
C CYS A 114 -3.11 2.11 -4.95
N THR A 115 -3.58 1.29 -5.88
CA THR A 115 -4.37 0.08 -5.56
C THR A 115 -3.47 -1.09 -5.11
N ASP A 116 -2.24 -1.17 -5.57
CA ASP A 116 -1.24 -2.16 -5.09
C ASP A 116 -0.71 -1.82 -3.68
N ILE A 117 -0.86 -0.57 -3.23
CA ILE A 117 -0.36 -0.07 -1.94
C ILE A 117 -1.18 -0.55 -0.74
N ASP A 118 -2.48 -0.78 -0.91
CA ASP A 118 -3.32 -1.36 0.15
C ASP A 118 -2.90 -2.81 0.52
N ARG A 119 -2.00 -3.42 -0.26
CA ARG A 119 -1.46 -4.76 0.01
C ARG A 119 -0.11 -4.76 0.71
N ASP A 120 0.67 -3.67 0.62
CA ASP A 120 2.00 -3.55 1.24
C ASP A 120 1.95 -2.84 2.61
N ALA A 121 0.77 -2.73 3.22
CA ALA A 121 0.58 -2.05 4.50
C ALA A 121 1.26 -2.76 5.70
N ASP A 122 1.91 -3.90 5.46
CA ASP A 122 2.57 -4.66 6.54
C ASP A 122 4.07 -4.88 6.23
N GLY A 123 4.90 -3.87 6.56
CA GLY A 123 6.31 -4.11 6.87
C GLY A 123 7.39 -3.73 5.86
N ASP A 124 7.10 -3.31 4.64
CA ASP A 124 8.14 -2.98 3.66
C ASP A 124 8.50 -1.47 3.64
N THR A 125 9.21 -1.03 4.67
CA THR A 125 9.76 0.33 4.72
C THR A 125 11.15 0.38 4.11
N VAL A 126 11.45 1.48 3.38
CA VAL A 126 12.75 1.75 2.77
C VAL A 126 13.36 3.00 3.40
N ASP A 127 14.67 2.99 3.62
CA ASP A 127 15.41 4.18 4.01
C ASP A 127 15.60 5.10 2.79
N LEU A 128 14.88 6.22 2.76
CA LEU A 128 14.94 7.23 1.69
C LEU A 128 16.36 7.70 1.40
N ARG A 129 17.24 7.76 2.43
CA ARG A 129 18.63 8.15 2.26
C ARG A 129 19.38 7.26 1.28
N THR A 130 19.05 5.96 1.24
CA THR A 130 19.68 4.99 0.32
C THR A 130 19.32 5.26 -1.13
N LEU A 131 18.09 5.71 -1.39
CA LEU A 131 17.66 6.08 -2.74
C LEU A 131 18.31 7.38 -3.20
N LEU A 132 18.25 8.41 -2.37
CA LEU A 132 18.72 9.74 -2.74
C LEU A 132 20.25 9.80 -2.89
N ARG A 133 21.04 9.08 -2.08
CA ARG A 133 22.51 9.02 -2.23
C ARG A 133 22.96 8.61 -3.62
N ARG A 134 22.18 7.85 -4.37
CA ARG A 134 22.51 7.45 -5.74
C ARG A 134 22.47 8.60 -6.74
N ARG A 135 21.86 9.73 -6.36
CA ARG A 135 21.73 10.92 -7.18
C ARG A 135 22.87 11.94 -6.96
N GLU A 136 23.71 11.68 -5.96
CA GLU A 136 24.89 12.52 -5.69
C GLU A 136 25.85 12.49 -6.88
N SER A 137 26.37 13.65 -7.27
CA SER A 137 27.29 13.80 -8.38
C SER A 137 28.11 15.09 -8.21
N ASP A 138 29.02 15.37 -9.11
CA ASP A 138 29.84 16.61 -9.08
C ASP A 138 28.99 17.89 -9.09
N ARG A 139 27.73 17.81 -9.57
CA ARG A 139 26.78 18.93 -9.64
C ARG A 139 25.58 18.81 -8.70
N VAL A 140 25.48 17.73 -7.96
CA VAL A 140 24.38 17.49 -7.02
C VAL A 140 24.94 17.14 -5.67
N SER A 141 24.76 18.02 -4.71
CA SER A 141 25.12 17.81 -3.30
C SER A 141 23.90 17.38 -2.50
N ILE A 142 24.04 16.34 -1.67
CA ILE A 142 22.93 15.81 -0.88
C ILE A 142 23.26 15.85 0.60
N SER A 143 22.46 16.57 1.37
CA SER A 143 22.49 16.61 2.83
C SER A 143 21.40 15.71 3.41
N LEU A 144 21.80 14.70 4.17
CA LEU A 144 20.91 13.71 4.76
C LEU A 144 21.02 13.72 6.29
N PRO A 145 19.93 13.47 7.03
CA PRO A 145 19.99 13.32 8.48
C PRO A 145 20.82 12.10 8.87
N GLY A 146 21.41 12.14 10.07
CA GLY A 146 22.21 11.03 10.61
C GLY A 146 21.40 9.77 10.88
N THR A 147 20.12 9.92 11.21
CA THR A 147 19.16 8.83 11.47
C THR A 147 18.49 8.32 10.19
N PRO A 148 18.09 7.03 10.10
CA PRO A 148 17.36 6.49 8.97
C PRO A 148 16.00 7.17 8.79
N VAL A 149 15.70 7.63 7.56
CA VAL A 149 14.40 8.19 7.19
C VAL A 149 13.56 7.08 6.56
N ARG A 150 12.77 6.40 7.37
CA ARG A 150 11.94 5.26 6.92
C ARG A 150 10.62 5.76 6.38
N LEU A 151 10.31 5.37 5.15
CA LEU A 151 9.02 5.57 4.49
C LEU A 151 8.56 4.24 3.89
N GLY A 152 7.25 4.05 3.73
CA GLY A 152 6.74 2.95 2.92
C GLY A 152 7.39 2.96 1.54
N ARG A 153 7.70 1.79 0.97
CA ARG A 153 8.44 1.65 -0.30
C ARG A 153 7.90 2.55 -1.41
N TRP A 154 6.59 2.60 -1.55
CA TRP A 154 5.95 3.44 -2.55
C TRP A 154 6.20 4.93 -2.30
N ALA A 155 5.97 5.42 -1.08
CA ALA A 155 6.18 6.83 -0.74
C ALA A 155 7.64 7.24 -0.98
N ALA A 156 8.59 6.37 -0.60
CA ALA A 156 10.01 6.58 -0.85
C ALA A 156 10.33 6.63 -2.35
N THR A 157 9.72 5.74 -3.16
CA THR A 157 9.94 5.68 -4.62
C THR A 157 9.35 6.89 -5.33
N GLU A 158 8.11 7.31 -4.98
CA GLU A 158 7.48 8.47 -5.57
C GLU A 158 8.19 9.77 -5.19
N LEU A 159 8.65 9.89 -3.93
CA LEU A 159 9.42 11.04 -3.49
C LEU A 159 10.81 11.09 -4.17
N ASP A 160 11.50 9.95 -4.32
CA ASP A 160 12.75 9.87 -5.09
C ASP A 160 12.53 10.27 -6.56
N ALA A 161 11.43 9.84 -7.19
CA ALA A 161 11.09 10.22 -8.55
C ALA A 161 10.75 11.71 -8.67
N ALA A 162 10.10 12.31 -7.67
CA ALA A 162 9.84 13.75 -7.62
C ALA A 162 11.14 14.56 -7.53
N VAL A 163 12.07 14.13 -6.66
CA VAL A 163 13.42 14.71 -6.56
C VAL A 163 14.16 14.58 -7.90
N GLY A 164 14.09 13.41 -8.56
CA GLY A 164 14.66 13.21 -9.89
C GLY A 164 14.14 14.22 -10.91
N ASN A 165 12.82 14.44 -10.97
CA ASN A 165 12.21 15.41 -11.85
C ASN A 165 12.65 16.86 -11.55
N ALA A 166 12.84 17.19 -10.26
CA ALA A 166 13.36 18.50 -9.87
C ALA A 166 14.82 18.69 -10.32
N LEU A 167 15.65 17.66 -10.18
CA LEU A 167 17.05 17.68 -10.65
C LEU A 167 17.15 17.74 -12.18
N ASP A 168 16.26 17.05 -12.91
CA ASP A 168 16.17 17.13 -14.38
C ASP A 168 15.83 18.56 -14.84
N ASN A 169 14.98 19.27 -14.07
CA ASN A 169 14.70 20.70 -14.32
C ASN A 169 15.94 21.56 -14.14
N VAL A 170 16.76 21.30 -13.13
CA VAL A 170 18.04 22.04 -12.95
C VAL A 170 18.94 21.86 -14.17
N VAL A 171 19.12 20.61 -14.62
CA VAL A 171 19.94 20.32 -15.80
C VAL A 171 19.43 21.01 -17.04
N ALA A 172 18.09 21.06 -17.23
CA ALA A 172 17.47 21.61 -18.44
C ALA A 172 17.38 23.15 -18.44
N HIS A 173 17.22 23.78 -17.26
CA HIS A 173 16.76 25.17 -17.18
C HIS A 173 17.59 26.10 -16.29
N ALA A 174 18.38 25.58 -15.35
CA ALA A 174 19.13 26.42 -14.42
C ALA A 174 20.35 27.11 -15.05
N GLY A 175 20.78 26.64 -16.22
CA GLY A 175 21.91 27.20 -16.96
C GLY A 175 23.19 26.39 -16.86
N PRO A 176 24.19 26.71 -17.73
CA PRO A 176 25.44 25.96 -17.77
C PRO A 176 26.24 26.17 -16.47
N GLY A 177 26.55 25.09 -15.77
CA GLY A 177 27.35 25.11 -14.55
C GLY A 177 26.55 25.24 -13.26
N ALA A 178 25.24 25.31 -13.30
CA ALA A 178 24.41 25.31 -12.09
C ALA A 178 24.59 24.04 -11.26
N HIS A 179 24.58 24.22 -9.95
CA HIS A 179 24.64 23.15 -8.95
C HIS A 179 23.29 23.00 -8.28
N ALA A 180 22.95 21.77 -7.94
CA ALA A 180 21.76 21.44 -7.17
C ALA A 180 22.12 20.97 -5.76
N PHE A 181 21.32 21.38 -4.80
CA PHE A 181 21.45 21.05 -3.38
C PHE A 181 20.15 20.37 -2.94
N VAL A 182 20.27 19.16 -2.43
CA VAL A 182 19.14 18.40 -1.87
C VAL A 182 19.31 18.31 -0.35
N LEU A 183 18.34 18.78 0.40
CA LEU A 183 18.27 18.67 1.84
C LEU A 183 17.10 17.77 2.24
N VAL A 184 17.34 16.83 3.13
CA VAL A 184 16.29 15.98 3.70
C VAL A 184 16.20 16.24 5.19
N GLU A 185 15.01 16.54 5.66
CA GLU A 185 14.68 16.77 7.06
C GLU A 185 13.59 15.81 7.52
N ASP A 186 13.83 15.17 8.65
CA ASP A 186 12.86 14.31 9.32
C ASP A 186 12.18 15.11 10.42
N LEU A 187 10.93 15.51 10.19
CA LEU A 187 10.14 16.32 11.12
C LEU A 187 9.32 15.46 12.11
N GLY A 188 9.50 14.12 12.06
CA GLY A 188 8.78 13.18 12.91
C GLY A 188 7.45 12.72 12.27
N ASP A 189 6.48 13.58 12.14
CA ASP A 189 5.17 13.33 11.51
C ASP A 189 5.18 13.48 9.99
N SER A 190 6.23 14.10 9.45
CA SER A 190 6.41 14.32 8.02
C SER A 190 7.91 14.28 7.64
N VAL A 191 8.15 14.13 6.35
CA VAL A 191 9.49 14.23 5.75
C VAL A 191 9.46 15.40 4.78
N LEU A 192 10.39 16.34 4.95
CA LEU A 192 10.61 17.47 4.07
C LEU A 192 11.86 17.22 3.23
N VAL A 193 11.74 17.41 1.90
CA VAL A 193 12.86 17.37 0.98
C VAL A 193 12.89 18.69 0.20
N SER A 194 13.94 19.47 0.38
CA SER A 194 14.19 20.67 -0.41
C SER A 194 15.18 20.36 -1.52
N VAL A 195 14.85 20.79 -2.75
CA VAL A 195 15.73 20.69 -3.92
C VAL A 195 15.93 22.10 -4.46
N ARG A 196 17.13 22.67 -4.25
CA ARG A 196 17.48 24.03 -4.64
C ARG A 196 18.57 24.03 -5.68
N ASP A 197 18.54 24.94 -6.64
CA ASP A 197 19.64 25.24 -7.55
C ASP A 197 20.14 26.68 -7.37
N ASP A 198 21.36 26.93 -7.81
CA ASP A 198 22.00 28.25 -7.87
C ASP A 198 21.97 28.87 -9.28
N GLY A 199 20.98 28.45 -10.09
CA GLY A 199 20.85 28.84 -11.49
C GLY A 199 20.20 30.20 -11.71
N VAL A 200 19.73 30.40 -12.95
CA VAL A 200 19.17 31.68 -13.41
C VAL A 200 17.79 32.01 -12.84
N GLY A 201 17.13 31.04 -12.19
CA GLY A 201 15.78 31.17 -11.67
C GLY A 201 14.71 31.36 -12.77
N ILE A 202 13.47 31.60 -12.34
CA ILE A 202 12.30 31.75 -13.21
C ILE A 202 11.75 33.16 -13.07
N ALA A 203 11.52 33.84 -14.19
CA ALA A 203 10.94 35.18 -14.20
C ALA A 203 9.50 35.16 -13.64
N ALA A 204 9.14 36.18 -12.87
CA ALA A 204 7.80 36.36 -12.30
C ALA A 204 6.71 36.27 -13.41
N GLY A 205 5.63 35.55 -13.13
CA GLY A 205 4.53 35.33 -14.08
C GLY A 205 4.76 34.23 -15.12
N ARG A 206 5.97 33.71 -15.29
CA ARG A 206 6.26 32.64 -16.25
C ARG A 206 5.77 31.28 -15.77
N VAL A 207 5.74 31.07 -14.47
CA VAL A 207 5.17 29.84 -13.86
C VAL A 207 3.67 29.81 -14.08
N GLU A 208 2.96 30.92 -13.83
CA GLU A 208 1.53 31.06 -14.05
C GLU A 208 1.16 30.99 -15.54
N GLU A 209 2.01 31.55 -16.41
CA GLU A 209 1.79 31.50 -17.82
C GLU A 209 2.02 30.09 -18.40
N ALA A 210 3.03 29.37 -17.93
CA ALA A 210 3.26 27.98 -18.26
C ALA A 210 2.12 27.08 -17.74
N ALA A 211 1.56 27.41 -16.55
CA ALA A 211 0.36 26.76 -16.03
C ALA A 211 -0.85 26.92 -16.94
N ARG A 212 -1.11 28.15 -17.40
CA ARG A 212 -2.22 28.45 -18.30
C ARG A 212 -2.08 27.83 -19.69
N GLN A 213 -0.84 27.66 -20.16
CA GLN A 213 -0.54 27.09 -21.49
C GLN A 213 -0.42 25.55 -21.47
N GLY A 214 -0.69 24.89 -20.34
CA GLY A 214 -0.55 23.41 -20.22
C GLY A 214 0.89 22.90 -20.37
N ARG A 215 1.89 23.78 -20.36
CA ARG A 215 3.32 23.46 -20.56
C ARG A 215 4.05 23.08 -19.27
N LEU A 216 3.33 22.97 -18.15
CA LEU A 216 3.86 22.56 -16.85
C LEU A 216 4.05 21.04 -16.72
N GLY A 217 4.28 20.30 -17.80
CA GLY A 217 4.33 18.83 -17.78
C GLY A 217 5.22 18.24 -16.67
N ILE A 218 6.30 18.90 -16.28
CA ILE A 218 7.22 18.42 -15.25
C ILE A 218 6.79 18.93 -13.86
N SER A 219 6.36 20.19 -13.72
CA SER A 219 5.86 20.72 -12.45
C SER A 219 4.55 20.05 -12.03
N GLN A 220 3.65 19.76 -12.98
CA GLN A 220 2.44 18.96 -12.71
C GLN A 220 2.77 17.53 -12.31
N SER A 221 3.86 16.95 -12.81
CA SER A 221 4.31 15.62 -12.43
C SER A 221 4.84 15.60 -10.99
N ILE A 222 5.57 16.61 -10.52
CA ILE A 222 6.04 16.73 -9.13
C ILE A 222 4.83 16.94 -8.21
N VAL A 223 4.01 17.95 -8.45
CA VAL A 223 2.81 18.24 -7.61
C VAL A 223 1.86 17.06 -7.58
N GLY A 224 1.60 16.41 -8.73
CA GLY A 224 0.72 15.25 -8.81
C GLY A 224 1.24 14.04 -8.02
N ARG A 225 2.56 13.81 -8.01
CA ARG A 225 3.17 12.74 -7.20
C ARG A 225 3.02 13.02 -5.71
N LEU A 226 3.35 14.22 -5.27
CA LEU A 226 3.22 14.59 -3.86
C LEU A 226 1.76 14.54 -3.38
N ALA A 227 0.82 15.04 -4.18
CA ALA A 227 -0.61 14.96 -3.88
C ALA A 227 -1.09 13.51 -3.72
N SER A 228 -0.57 12.56 -4.52
CA SER A 228 -0.92 11.14 -4.38
C SER A 228 -0.41 10.53 -3.07
N LEU A 229 0.66 11.11 -2.47
CA LEU A 229 1.18 10.75 -1.15
C LEU A 229 0.43 11.44 0.01
N GLY A 230 -0.54 12.31 -0.30
CA GLY A 230 -1.16 13.20 0.69
C GLY A 230 -0.22 14.34 1.12
N GLY A 231 0.85 14.57 0.36
CA GLY A 231 1.85 15.60 0.59
C GLY A 231 1.63 16.86 -0.25
N THR A 232 2.52 17.82 -0.08
CA THR A 232 2.54 19.11 -0.81
C THR A 232 3.86 19.30 -1.53
N ALA A 233 3.84 20.04 -2.64
CA ALA A 233 5.03 20.51 -3.36
C ALA A 233 4.87 21.99 -3.66
N GLU A 234 5.82 22.79 -3.18
CA GLU A 234 5.87 24.22 -3.37
C GLU A 234 7.09 24.62 -4.16
N LEU A 235 6.94 25.58 -5.07
CA LEU A 235 7.99 26.09 -5.93
C LEU A 235 8.26 27.56 -5.60
N HIS A 236 9.48 27.84 -5.21
CA HIS A 236 10.00 29.19 -4.98
C HIS A 236 11.08 29.48 -6.01
N SER A 237 10.99 30.60 -6.72
CA SER A 237 12.01 30.99 -7.68
C SER A 237 12.01 32.49 -7.91
N GLU A 238 13.21 33.07 -7.95
CA GLU A 238 13.44 34.47 -8.29
C GLU A 238 14.51 34.57 -9.36
N PRO A 239 14.40 35.53 -10.30
CA PRO A 239 15.40 35.73 -11.32
C PRO A 239 16.79 35.97 -10.72
N GLY A 240 17.75 35.15 -11.09
CA GLY A 240 19.13 35.22 -10.62
C GLY A 240 19.40 34.64 -9.22
N ALA A 241 18.39 34.11 -8.55
CA ALA A 241 18.51 33.48 -7.23
C ALA A 241 18.32 31.95 -7.24
N GLY A 242 18.12 31.38 -8.44
CA GLY A 242 17.86 29.95 -8.60
C GLY A 242 16.40 29.56 -8.39
N THR A 243 16.18 28.26 -8.22
CA THR A 243 14.85 27.70 -8.00
C THR A 243 14.91 26.71 -6.84
N GLU A 244 13.86 26.68 -6.01
CA GLU A 244 13.74 25.78 -4.88
C GLU A 244 12.38 25.07 -4.91
N TRP A 245 12.40 23.75 -4.83
CA TRP A 245 11.25 22.91 -4.58
C TRP A 245 11.24 22.46 -3.13
N GLU A 246 10.13 22.67 -2.43
CA GLU A 246 9.86 22.10 -1.12
C GLU A 246 8.83 20.99 -1.26
N LEU A 247 9.24 19.75 -0.95
CA LEU A 247 8.45 18.53 -1.10
C LEU A 247 8.18 17.96 0.30
N CYS A 248 6.96 18.10 0.78
CA CYS A 248 6.55 17.62 2.11
C CYS A 248 5.66 16.38 1.97
N VAL A 249 6.00 15.28 2.64
CA VAL A 249 5.24 14.03 2.65
C VAL A 249 4.91 13.66 4.09
N PRO A 250 3.61 13.51 4.45
CA PRO A 250 3.22 13.08 5.79
C PRO A 250 3.63 11.62 6.00
N ARG A 251 4.10 11.29 7.20
CA ARG A 251 4.23 9.91 7.64
C ARG A 251 2.83 9.40 8.01
N ARG A 252 2.39 8.33 7.38
CA ARG A 252 1.25 7.59 7.91
C ARG A 252 1.72 6.91 9.19
N GLU A 253 1.16 7.30 10.32
CA GLU A 253 1.33 6.54 11.56
C GLU A 253 0.89 5.11 11.28
N GLY A 254 1.83 4.16 11.47
CA GLY A 254 1.47 2.75 11.60
C GLY A 254 0.45 2.67 12.73
N ARG A 255 -0.71 2.12 12.46
CA ARG A 255 -1.74 1.85 13.47
C ARG A 255 -1.08 0.97 14.51
N ASP A 256 -0.66 1.56 15.64
CA ASP A 256 -0.39 0.81 16.85
C ASP A 256 -1.72 0.17 17.28
N ASP A 257 -1.95 -1.06 16.84
CA ASP A 257 -2.93 -1.93 17.46
C ASP A 257 -2.32 -2.37 18.80
N GLY A 258 -2.70 -1.63 19.88
CA GLY A 258 -2.49 -1.98 21.26
C GLY A 258 -3.42 -3.14 21.72
#